data_f44ef2efd5fd5187d270fafbfb797375
#
_entry.id   f44ef2efd5fd5187d270fafbfb797375
#
_cell.length_a   1.000
_cell.length_b   1.000
_cell.length_c   1.000
_cell.angle_alpha   90.00
_cell.angle_beta   90.00
_cell.angle_gamma   90.00
#
_symmetry.space_group_name_H-M   'P 1'
#
loop_
_entity.id
_entity.type
_entity.pdbx_description
1 polymer ?
#
loop_
_entity_poly.entity_id
_entity_poly.type
_entity_poly.pdbx_seq_one_letter_code
_entity_poly.pdbx_strand_id
1 'polypeptide(L)'
;SGQSYMGLATLFGRQYMTHYRPLKDAGGQTVGIAFVGQDFSELLDNLKASIRALKVGESGYYFVLRAEDGPQRGQLVVHPAQEGGNILDSKDSNGHAFIREMLDLKQGALRYPWTNPGESAARDKLAVFGHYAPWNWVFASSAYTDEFVAETHALILKFAVMGLGAV
;
A
#
# COMPACT_ATOMS: atom_id res chain seq x y z
N SER A 1 3.42 -5.13 28.67
CA SER A 1 2.99 -3.72 28.77
C SER A 1 1.62 -3.48 29.43
N GLY A 2 0.90 -4.42 30.00
CA GLY A 2 -0.36 -4.19 30.73
C GLY A 2 -1.49 -3.46 29.97
N GLN A 3 -1.38 -3.28 28.66
CA GLN A 3 -2.38 -2.70 27.77
C GLN A 3 -3.00 -3.76 26.85
N SER A 4 -4.24 -3.52 26.42
CA SER A 4 -4.88 -4.35 25.39
C SER A 4 -4.20 -4.13 24.05
N TYR A 5 -4.15 -5.20 23.25
CA TYR A 5 -3.63 -5.16 21.89
C TYR A 5 -4.64 -5.80 20.94
N MET A 6 -4.87 -5.16 19.79
CA MET A 6 -5.65 -5.71 18.69
C MET A 6 -4.82 -5.60 17.40
N GLY A 7 -4.75 -6.69 16.64
CA GLY A 7 -4.02 -6.69 15.37
C GLY A 7 -4.02 -8.04 14.67
N LEU A 8 -3.44 -8.06 13.48
CA LEU A 8 -3.22 -9.29 12.72
C LEU A 8 -2.08 -10.09 13.34
N ALA A 9 -2.29 -11.40 13.45
CA ALA A 9 -1.26 -12.35 13.85
C ALA A 9 -1.33 -13.61 13.00
N THR A 10 -0.17 -14.18 12.69
CA THR A 10 -0.10 -15.50 12.04
C THR A 10 -0.06 -16.58 13.12
N LEU A 11 -1.12 -17.36 13.21
CA LEU A 11 -1.23 -18.48 14.14
C LEU A 11 -1.53 -19.75 13.34
N PHE A 12 -0.79 -20.82 13.61
CA PHE A 12 -0.97 -22.13 12.94
C PHE A 12 -0.96 -22.03 11.40
N GLY A 13 -0.15 -21.12 10.85
CA GLY A 13 -0.04 -20.89 9.40
C GLY A 13 -1.20 -20.11 8.77
N ARG A 14 -2.13 -19.59 9.58
CA ARG A 14 -3.29 -18.79 9.15
C ARG A 14 -3.27 -17.39 9.71
N GLN A 15 -3.94 -16.46 9.05
CA GLN A 15 -4.07 -15.09 9.51
C GLN A 15 -5.28 -14.96 10.45
N TYR A 16 -5.04 -14.41 11.63
CA TYR A 16 -6.08 -14.14 12.62
C TYR A 16 -6.12 -12.65 12.94
N MET A 17 -7.33 -12.11 13.04
CA MET A 17 -7.54 -10.88 13.80
C MET A 17 -7.58 -11.26 15.27
N THR A 18 -6.65 -10.74 16.05
CA THR A 18 -6.46 -11.12 17.45
C THR A 18 -6.71 -9.96 18.38
N HIS A 19 -7.29 -10.24 19.55
CA HIS A 19 -7.42 -9.29 20.63
C HIS A 19 -6.90 -9.91 21.91
N TYR A 20 -5.91 -9.26 22.52
CA TYR A 20 -5.32 -9.64 23.81
C TYR A 20 -5.71 -8.60 24.86
N ARG A 21 -6.20 -9.06 26.00
CA ARG A 21 -6.57 -8.21 27.13
C ARG A 21 -5.91 -8.73 28.41
N PRO A 22 -5.15 -7.88 29.15
CA PRO A 22 -4.60 -8.27 30.43
C PRO A 22 -5.72 -8.48 31.46
N LEU A 23 -5.65 -9.57 32.20
CA LEU A 23 -6.46 -9.83 33.38
C LEU A 23 -5.71 -9.32 34.59
N LYS A 24 -6.35 -8.48 35.41
CA LYS A 24 -5.74 -7.87 36.58
C LYS A 24 -6.45 -8.33 37.83
N ASP A 25 -5.69 -8.52 38.89
CA ASP A 25 -6.23 -8.77 40.25
C ASP A 25 -6.80 -7.47 40.88
N ALA A 26 -7.28 -7.58 42.12
CA ALA A 26 -7.81 -6.45 42.88
C ALA A 26 -6.75 -5.38 43.18
N GLY A 27 -5.45 -5.73 43.16
CA GLY A 27 -4.32 -4.82 43.34
C GLY A 27 -3.85 -4.16 42.03
N GLY A 28 -4.48 -4.49 40.87
CA GLY A 28 -4.10 -3.98 39.56
C GLY A 28 -2.93 -4.70 38.89
N GLN A 29 -2.41 -5.76 39.51
CA GLN A 29 -1.32 -6.57 38.95
C GLN A 29 -1.86 -7.50 37.86
N THR A 30 -1.15 -7.60 36.73
CA THR A 30 -1.53 -8.52 35.65
C THR A 30 -1.28 -9.97 36.07
N VAL A 31 -2.33 -10.76 36.20
CA VAL A 31 -2.30 -12.17 36.61
C VAL A 31 -2.55 -13.14 35.47
N GLY A 32 -2.91 -12.63 34.29
CA GLY A 32 -3.15 -13.44 33.10
C GLY A 32 -3.48 -12.60 31.89
N ILE A 33 -3.76 -13.28 30.76
CA ILE A 33 -4.14 -12.65 29.50
C ILE A 33 -5.37 -13.38 28.94
N ALA A 34 -6.43 -12.64 28.69
CA ALA A 34 -7.54 -13.13 27.87
C ALA A 34 -7.18 -12.93 26.40
N PHE A 35 -7.47 -13.93 25.58
CA PHE A 35 -7.18 -13.93 24.15
C PHE A 35 -8.41 -14.37 23.37
N VAL A 36 -8.70 -13.69 22.28
CA VAL A 36 -9.63 -14.12 21.25
C VAL A 36 -8.99 -13.91 19.89
N GLY A 37 -9.12 -14.87 19.00
CA GLY A 37 -8.68 -14.79 17.62
C GLY A 37 -9.78 -15.26 16.68
N GLN A 38 -10.06 -14.47 15.66
CA GLN A 38 -10.97 -14.84 14.57
C GLN A 38 -10.11 -15.12 13.33
N ASP A 39 -10.35 -16.25 12.65
CA ASP A 39 -9.73 -16.53 11.35
C ASP A 39 -10.13 -15.44 10.37
N PHE A 40 -9.15 -14.76 9.83
CA PHE A 40 -9.29 -13.61 8.94
C PHE A 40 -8.72 -13.89 7.55
N SER A 41 -8.26 -15.13 7.31
CA SER A 41 -7.52 -15.48 6.10
C SER A 41 -8.32 -15.22 4.84
N GLU A 42 -9.53 -15.73 4.75
CA GLU A 42 -10.38 -15.57 3.57
C GLU A 42 -10.74 -14.11 3.30
N LEU A 43 -11.09 -13.35 4.35
CA LEU A 43 -11.41 -11.92 4.21
C LEU A 43 -10.19 -11.11 3.76
N LEU A 44 -9.01 -11.44 4.30
CA LEU A 44 -7.77 -10.79 3.90
C LEU A 44 -7.40 -11.10 2.45
N ASP A 45 -7.58 -12.35 2.00
CA ASP A 45 -7.32 -12.74 0.62
C ASP A 45 -8.27 -12.06 -0.36
N ASN A 46 -9.56 -11.93 0.00
CA ASN A 46 -10.54 -11.19 -0.78
C ASN A 46 -10.21 -9.68 -0.84
N LEU A 47 -9.79 -9.09 0.28
CA LEU A 47 -9.33 -7.70 0.33
C LEU A 47 -8.11 -7.48 -0.59
N LYS A 48 -7.11 -8.35 -0.50
CA LYS A 48 -5.91 -8.28 -1.35
C LYS A 48 -6.27 -8.43 -2.83
N ALA A 49 -7.15 -9.36 -3.17
CA ALA A 49 -7.63 -9.55 -4.54
C ALA A 49 -8.34 -8.28 -5.07
N SER A 50 -9.18 -7.67 -4.24
CA SER A 50 -9.87 -6.42 -4.58
C SER A 50 -8.87 -5.28 -4.83
N ILE A 51 -7.87 -5.11 -3.97
CA ILE A 51 -6.83 -4.08 -4.15
C ILE A 51 -6.03 -4.33 -5.44
N ARG A 52 -5.64 -5.59 -5.73
CA ARG A 52 -4.91 -5.93 -6.96
C ARG A 52 -5.68 -5.63 -8.24
N ALA A 53 -7.01 -5.70 -8.18
CA ALA A 53 -7.87 -5.42 -9.33
C ALA A 53 -8.05 -3.92 -9.63
N LEU A 54 -7.71 -3.05 -8.67
CA LEU A 54 -7.81 -1.61 -8.86
C LEU A 54 -6.70 -1.11 -9.80
N LYS A 55 -7.07 -0.18 -10.68
CA LYS A 55 -6.15 0.48 -11.62
C LYS A 55 -6.20 1.99 -11.44
N VAL A 56 -5.12 2.64 -11.82
CA VAL A 56 -4.98 4.10 -11.85
C VAL A 56 -4.41 4.48 -13.22
N GLY A 57 -5.15 5.27 -14.02
CA GLY A 57 -4.77 5.53 -15.41
C GLY A 57 -4.73 4.25 -16.25
N GLU A 58 -3.84 4.17 -17.20
CA GLU A 58 -3.68 3.02 -18.10
C GLU A 58 -2.83 1.90 -17.50
N SER A 59 -1.67 2.27 -16.93
CA SER A 59 -0.66 1.33 -16.43
C SER A 59 -0.43 1.38 -14.91
N GLY A 60 -1.09 2.30 -14.21
CA GLY A 60 -0.95 2.48 -12.77
C GLY A 60 -1.68 1.41 -11.96
N TYR A 61 -1.22 1.20 -10.75
CA TYR A 61 -1.70 0.16 -9.85
C TYR A 61 -1.61 0.57 -8.38
N TYR A 62 -2.28 -0.21 -7.53
CA TYR A 62 -2.16 -0.10 -6.08
C TYR A 62 -1.21 -1.17 -5.55
N PHE A 63 -0.50 -0.83 -4.49
CA PHE A 63 0.33 -1.76 -3.74
C PHE A 63 0.31 -1.43 -2.25
N VAL A 64 0.66 -2.41 -1.43
CA VAL A 64 0.66 -2.28 0.03
C VAL A 64 1.99 -2.79 0.57
N LEU A 65 2.60 -2.00 1.43
CA LEU A 65 3.88 -2.27 2.06
C LEU A 65 3.72 -2.47 3.57
N ARG A 66 4.51 -3.38 4.15
CA ARG A 66 4.72 -3.43 5.60
C ARG A 66 5.58 -2.25 6.03
N ALA A 67 5.12 -1.53 7.06
CA ALA A 67 5.81 -0.36 7.60
C ALA A 67 6.42 -0.59 8.99
N GLU A 68 6.17 -1.75 9.61
CA GLU A 68 6.79 -2.10 10.88
C GLU A 68 8.31 -2.19 10.77
N ASP A 69 9.01 -1.76 11.83
CA ASP A 69 10.45 -1.93 11.91
C ASP A 69 10.83 -3.41 12.01
N GLY A 70 11.92 -3.76 11.37
CA GLY A 70 12.42 -5.13 11.37
C GLY A 70 12.60 -5.74 9.97
N PRO A 71 12.80 -7.06 9.89
CA PRO A 71 13.17 -7.75 8.63
C PRO A 71 12.10 -7.69 7.54
N GLN A 72 10.85 -7.45 7.93
CA GLN A 72 9.72 -7.38 6.99
C GLN A 72 9.38 -5.97 6.53
N ARG A 73 10.07 -4.93 7.01
CA ARG A 73 9.90 -3.56 6.53
C ARG A 73 10.14 -3.51 5.02
N GLY A 74 9.20 -2.92 4.28
CA GLY A 74 9.26 -2.83 2.82
C GLY A 74 8.81 -4.09 2.07
N GLN A 75 8.32 -5.12 2.78
CA GLN A 75 7.72 -6.28 2.13
C GLN A 75 6.38 -5.91 1.49
N LEU A 76 6.17 -6.32 0.26
CA LEU A 76 4.92 -6.15 -0.48
C LEU A 76 3.85 -7.12 0.04
N VAL A 77 2.85 -6.57 0.72
CA VAL A 77 1.66 -7.31 1.17
C VAL A 77 0.69 -7.55 0.02
N VAL A 78 0.57 -6.54 -0.85
CA VAL A 78 -0.22 -6.58 -2.09
C VAL A 78 0.58 -5.93 -3.21
N HIS A 79 0.71 -6.62 -4.33
CA HIS A 79 1.30 -6.07 -5.55
C HIS A 79 0.86 -6.90 -6.76
N PRO A 80 0.60 -6.30 -7.94
CA PRO A 80 0.15 -7.05 -9.12
C PRO A 80 1.10 -8.16 -9.57
N ALA A 81 2.41 -7.99 -9.39
CA ALA A 81 3.42 -8.89 -9.94
C ALA A 81 4.47 -9.40 -8.92
N GLN A 82 4.66 -8.74 -7.76
CA GLN A 82 5.79 -8.99 -6.86
C GLN A 82 5.37 -9.18 -5.40
N GLU A 83 4.11 -9.59 -5.18
CA GLU A 83 3.60 -9.82 -3.82
C GLU A 83 4.51 -10.79 -3.04
N GLY A 84 4.78 -10.48 -1.77
CA GLY A 84 5.70 -11.22 -0.92
C GLY A 84 7.18 -10.80 -1.02
N GLY A 85 7.57 -10.13 -2.12
CA GLY A 85 8.92 -9.59 -2.27
C GLY A 85 9.19 -8.41 -1.33
N ASN A 86 10.46 -8.17 -1.01
CA ASN A 86 10.88 -7.00 -0.24
C ASN A 86 11.57 -6.00 -1.17
N ILE A 87 11.02 -4.78 -1.23
CA ILE A 87 11.50 -3.70 -2.10
C ILE A 87 12.04 -2.50 -1.34
N LEU A 88 12.36 -2.67 -0.04
CA LEU A 88 12.85 -1.59 0.81
C LEU A 88 14.03 -0.85 0.20
N ASP A 89 14.95 -1.58 -0.44
CA ASP A 89 16.17 -1.05 -1.02
C ASP A 89 16.07 -0.71 -2.51
N SER A 90 14.85 -0.79 -3.06
CA SER A 90 14.61 -0.40 -4.44
C SER A 90 14.90 1.08 -4.64
N LYS A 91 15.57 1.37 -5.75
CA LYS A 91 15.94 2.72 -6.15
C LYS A 91 15.28 3.06 -7.48
N ASP A 92 14.95 4.32 -7.63
CA ASP A 92 14.52 4.86 -8.92
C ASP A 92 15.71 4.97 -9.91
N SER A 93 15.44 5.45 -11.12
CA SER A 93 16.47 5.59 -12.16
C SER A 93 17.57 6.61 -11.82
N ASN A 94 17.35 7.47 -10.81
CA ASN A 94 18.33 8.42 -10.30
C ASN A 94 19.09 7.90 -9.06
N GLY A 95 18.79 6.68 -8.62
CA GLY A 95 19.42 6.07 -7.43
C GLY A 95 18.77 6.47 -6.11
N HIS A 96 17.63 7.16 -6.13
CA HIS A 96 16.89 7.58 -4.94
C HIS A 96 16.10 6.42 -4.33
N ALA A 97 16.19 6.25 -3.00
CA ALA A 97 15.54 5.17 -2.25
C ALA A 97 14.09 5.55 -1.89
N PHE A 98 13.22 5.70 -2.89
CA PHE A 98 11.87 6.22 -2.77
C PHE A 98 10.94 5.38 -1.87
N ILE A 99 11.16 4.07 -1.76
CA ILE A 99 10.38 3.20 -0.85
C ILE A 99 10.72 3.50 0.60
N ARG A 100 12.00 3.70 0.93
CA ARG A 100 12.41 4.11 2.29
C ARG A 100 11.76 5.43 2.67
N GLU A 101 11.85 6.44 1.80
CA GLU A 101 11.23 7.74 2.03
C GLU A 101 9.71 7.62 2.21
N MET A 102 9.02 6.83 1.38
CA MET A 102 7.57 6.59 1.51
C MET A 102 7.22 6.00 2.88
N LEU A 103 7.99 5.02 3.35
CA LEU A 103 7.76 4.37 4.64
C LEU A 103 8.12 5.27 5.83
N ASP A 104 9.08 6.17 5.69
CA ASP A 104 9.47 7.14 6.72
C ASP A 104 8.44 8.27 6.84
N LEU A 105 7.95 8.79 5.71
CA LEU A 105 6.91 9.82 5.65
C LEU A 105 5.52 9.28 6.06
N LYS A 106 5.26 7.99 5.80
CA LYS A 106 3.99 7.30 6.08
C LYS A 106 2.78 7.81 5.29
N GLN A 107 2.73 9.07 4.92
CA GLN A 107 1.67 9.66 4.08
C GLN A 107 2.22 10.79 3.23
N GLY A 108 1.67 10.96 2.03
CA GLY A 108 2.08 12.02 1.13
C GLY A 108 2.02 11.62 -0.33
N ALA A 109 2.80 12.31 -1.13
CA ALA A 109 3.00 12.03 -2.54
C ALA A 109 4.48 12.18 -2.91
N LEU A 110 4.98 11.27 -3.74
CA LEU A 110 6.35 11.28 -4.26
C LEU A 110 6.34 11.17 -5.78
N ARG A 111 7.21 11.92 -6.45
CA ARG A 111 7.53 11.75 -7.86
C ARG A 111 8.89 11.09 -7.99
N TYR A 112 9.00 10.11 -8.88
CA TYR A 112 10.23 9.38 -9.14
C TYR A 112 10.24 8.83 -10.55
N PRO A 113 11.40 8.85 -11.25
CA PRO A 113 11.53 8.23 -12.56
C PRO A 113 11.59 6.71 -12.42
N TRP A 114 10.74 6.02 -13.16
CA TRP A 114 10.61 4.56 -13.09
C TRP A 114 10.46 3.94 -14.47
N THR A 115 10.99 2.75 -14.63
CA THR A 115 10.83 1.93 -15.84
C THR A 115 10.09 0.65 -15.46
N ASN A 116 8.90 0.44 -15.98
CA ASN A 116 8.20 -0.84 -15.78
C ASN A 116 8.88 -1.96 -16.58
N PRO A 117 8.70 -3.23 -16.18
CA PRO A 117 9.17 -4.35 -16.97
C PRO A 117 8.64 -4.28 -18.42
N GLY A 118 9.57 -4.36 -19.39
CA GLY A 118 9.25 -4.27 -20.81
C GLY A 118 9.30 -2.87 -21.43
N GLU A 119 9.47 -1.82 -20.63
CA GLU A 119 9.69 -0.46 -21.14
C GLU A 119 11.19 -0.20 -21.38
N SER A 120 11.49 0.69 -22.33
CA SER A 120 12.87 1.02 -22.73
C SER A 120 13.44 2.29 -22.08
N ALA A 121 12.57 3.12 -21.49
CA ALA A 121 12.96 4.40 -20.90
C ALA A 121 12.22 4.65 -19.59
N ALA A 122 12.87 5.37 -18.68
CA ALA A 122 12.24 5.85 -17.46
C ALA A 122 11.22 6.95 -17.77
N ARG A 123 10.07 6.89 -17.12
CA ARG A 123 9.00 7.89 -17.15
C ARG A 123 8.72 8.36 -15.73
N ASP A 124 8.24 9.59 -15.57
CA ASP A 124 7.89 10.12 -14.27
C ASP A 124 6.62 9.45 -13.71
N LYS A 125 6.77 8.76 -12.59
CA LYS A 125 5.68 8.23 -11.78
C LYS A 125 5.34 9.16 -10.63
N LEU A 126 4.05 9.29 -10.35
CA LEU A 126 3.51 9.87 -9.12
C LEU A 126 2.98 8.73 -8.26
N ALA A 127 3.48 8.60 -7.04
CA ALA A 127 2.87 7.77 -6.01
C ALA A 127 2.16 8.66 -4.99
N VAL A 128 0.94 8.28 -4.61
CA VAL A 128 0.21 8.85 -3.47
C VAL A 128 0.02 7.74 -2.45
N PHE A 129 0.34 8.00 -1.19
CA PHE A 129 0.36 6.96 -0.17
C PHE A 129 -0.13 7.45 1.18
N GLY A 130 -0.61 6.49 1.99
CA GLY A 130 -1.11 6.72 3.33
C GLY A 130 -0.91 5.51 4.23
N HIS A 131 -0.77 5.75 5.53
CA HIS A 131 -0.51 4.73 6.55
C HIS A 131 -1.80 4.28 7.24
N TYR A 132 -2.00 2.98 7.31
CA TYR A 132 -3.05 2.34 8.09
C TYR A 132 -2.45 1.75 9.38
N ALA A 133 -2.56 2.51 10.46
CA ALA A 133 -1.92 2.20 11.72
C ALA A 133 -2.29 0.83 12.34
N PRO A 134 -3.56 0.35 12.29
CA PRO A 134 -3.91 -0.93 12.90
C PRO A 134 -3.14 -2.14 12.39
N TRP A 135 -2.68 -2.12 11.15
CA TRP A 135 -1.89 -3.20 10.55
C TRP A 135 -0.46 -2.79 10.23
N ASN A 136 -0.13 -1.53 10.54
CA ASN A 136 1.14 -0.91 10.23
C ASN A 136 1.51 -1.07 8.73
N TRP A 137 0.53 -0.79 7.87
CA TRP A 137 0.65 -0.88 6.42
C TRP A 137 0.66 0.51 5.80
N VAL A 138 1.46 0.67 4.75
CA VAL A 138 1.39 1.82 3.85
C VAL A 138 0.71 1.36 2.56
N PHE A 139 -0.45 1.95 2.28
CA PHE A 139 -1.16 1.80 1.01
C PHE A 139 -0.64 2.85 0.05
N ALA A 140 -0.33 2.47 -1.15
CA ALA A 140 0.12 3.37 -2.19
C ALA A 140 -0.58 3.08 -3.51
N SER A 141 -0.85 4.14 -4.26
CA SER A 141 -1.21 4.08 -5.67
C SER A 141 -0.14 4.77 -6.49
N SER A 142 0.22 4.23 -7.64
CA SER A 142 1.21 4.87 -8.49
C SER A 142 0.86 4.74 -9.97
N ALA A 143 1.02 5.84 -10.71
CA ALA A 143 0.79 5.88 -12.14
C ALA A 143 1.77 6.85 -12.82
N TYR A 144 1.98 6.72 -14.11
CA TYR A 144 2.76 7.68 -14.86
C TYR A 144 2.03 9.00 -15.04
N THR A 145 2.76 10.09 -14.86
CA THR A 145 2.17 11.44 -14.89
C THR A 145 1.69 11.85 -16.29
N ASP A 146 2.32 11.33 -17.33
CA ASP A 146 1.95 11.59 -18.72
C ASP A 146 0.62 10.94 -19.12
N GLU A 147 0.19 9.86 -18.47
CA GLU A 147 -1.12 9.24 -18.70
C GLU A 147 -2.27 10.22 -18.35
N PHE A 148 -2.14 10.95 -17.25
CA PHE A 148 -3.15 11.96 -16.85
C PHE A 148 -3.18 13.17 -17.78
N VAL A 149 -2.01 13.58 -18.29
CA VAL A 149 -1.91 14.71 -19.23
C VAL A 149 -2.53 14.34 -20.59
N ALA A 150 -2.30 13.12 -21.05
CA ALA A 150 -2.88 12.62 -22.32
C ALA A 150 -4.41 12.60 -22.28
N GLU A 151 -5.02 12.13 -21.19
CA GLU A 151 -6.48 12.15 -21.02
C GLU A 151 -7.04 13.58 -21.05
N THR A 152 -6.36 14.51 -20.36
CA THR A 152 -6.77 15.92 -20.33
C THR A 152 -6.69 16.55 -21.73
N HIS A 153 -5.63 16.30 -22.49
CA HIS A 153 -5.49 16.79 -23.86
C HIS A 153 -6.55 16.21 -24.79
N ALA A 154 -6.85 14.92 -24.68
CA ALA A 154 -7.91 14.28 -25.48
C ALA A 154 -9.30 14.89 -25.18
N LEU A 155 -9.55 15.24 -23.93
CA LEU A 155 -10.79 15.88 -23.51
C LEU A 155 -10.89 17.31 -24.08
N ILE A 156 -9.82 18.10 -23.96
CA ILE A 156 -9.74 19.47 -24.52
C ILE A 156 -9.96 19.44 -26.03
N LEU A 157 -9.35 18.50 -26.75
CA LEU A 157 -9.49 18.34 -28.18
C LEU A 157 -10.94 18.01 -28.59
N LYS A 158 -11.59 17.10 -27.84
CA LYS A 158 -13.01 16.75 -28.05
C LYS A 158 -13.90 17.96 -27.85
N PHE A 159 -13.71 18.77 -26.84
CA PHE A 159 -14.47 19.99 -26.60
C PHE A 159 -14.21 21.07 -27.68
N ALA A 160 -12.96 21.22 -28.12
CA ALA A 160 -12.61 22.14 -29.19
C ALA A 160 -13.30 21.77 -30.51
N VAL A 161 -13.32 20.48 -30.85
CA VAL A 161 -14.01 19.99 -32.09
C VAL A 161 -15.52 20.16 -31.97
N MET A 162 -16.13 19.88 -30.82
CA MET A 162 -17.57 20.09 -30.62
C MET A 162 -17.95 21.59 -30.63
N GLY A 163 -17.08 22.48 -30.13
CA GLY A 163 -17.31 23.93 -30.17
C GLY A 163 -17.21 24.53 -31.56
N LEU A 164 -16.39 23.97 -32.44
CA LEU A 164 -16.25 24.42 -33.85
C LEU A 164 -17.39 23.92 -34.75
N GLY A 165 -18.12 22.87 -34.36
CA GLY A 165 -19.27 22.35 -35.12
C GLY A 165 -20.62 22.97 -34.77
N ALA A 166 -20.66 23.98 -33.90
CA ALA A 166 -21.86 24.64 -33.39
C ALA A 166 -22.04 26.08 -33.96
N VAL A 167 -21.35 26.44 -35.04
CA VAL A 167 -21.49 27.74 -35.75
C VAL A 167 -22.08 27.54 -37.13
#